data_1df5a815de8e6053ac126001f7941f3c
#
_entry.id   1df5a815de8e6053ac126001f7941f3c
#
_cell.length_a   1.000
_cell.length_b   1.000
_cell.length_c   1.000
_cell.angle_alpha   90.00
_cell.angle_beta   90.00
_cell.angle_gamma   90.00
#
_symmetry.space_group_name_H-M   'P 1'
#
loop_
_entity.id
_entity.type
_entity.pdbx_description
1 polymer ?
#
loop_
_entity_poly.entity_id
_entity_poly.type
_entity_poly.pdbx_seq_one_letter_code
_entity_poly.pdbx_strand_id
1 'polypeptide(L)'
;MVDVQGTVADGFEPVRDAFAANFARHGERGAAVVLYREGEKVVDLWGGTKTPDGGQDPDGGEDSGDRKGPTGRADSDDRKASTDRADSEDSDGHEGSDGGPEPWTQDTAQVVRSVTKGVAAAVPLLLHQRGQLDLDGRVSTYWPEFKAAGKERVLVRHLLAHRTGVPVLDTPLTPAEAVDGISGPRAVAAQQPVWEPGTAHGYHAQTYSWLLGELVRRVTGRTIGRWIAEEIARPLGLDLWLGLPEEQRGRVGRIATVEALSAPAAHGPRLRPKRSVAEAYRDPESLTRRAFAAITPLPDENDPAYLAAELPASGGVATAEALARFYAALIGPLPSARTARSGGRLFAPATLTMARTEESAGPDQVLVVGTRFGLGYMLHGPACPLLGPGSFGHPGRGGSLAFADPEARIGFAYVTNGMRRGVTADPRAQALVRAVRTSLAAREA
;
A
#
# COMPACT_ATOMS: atom_id res chain seq x y z
N MET A 1 -24.80 -5.39 14.07
CA MET A 1 -23.49 -5.00 14.64
C MET A 1 -22.50 -6.02 14.10
N VAL A 2 -21.40 -5.61 13.48
CA VAL A 2 -20.40 -6.56 12.98
C VAL A 2 -19.78 -7.27 14.18
N ASP A 3 -19.65 -8.59 14.08
CA ASP A 3 -19.01 -9.41 15.10
C ASP A 3 -17.48 -9.29 14.95
N VAL A 4 -16.82 -8.74 15.97
CA VAL A 4 -15.36 -8.56 16.01
C VAL A 4 -14.74 -9.80 16.63
N GLN A 5 -14.03 -10.54 15.83
CA GLN A 5 -13.32 -11.77 16.20
C GLN A 5 -11.90 -11.47 16.71
N GLY A 6 -11.28 -12.46 17.36
CA GLY A 6 -9.89 -12.39 17.79
C GLY A 6 -9.70 -12.02 19.26
N THR A 7 -8.46 -11.67 19.62
CA THR A 7 -8.05 -11.49 21.01
C THR A 7 -7.36 -10.16 21.26
N VAL A 8 -7.46 -9.68 22.50
CA VAL A 8 -6.65 -8.56 23.03
C VAL A 8 -6.10 -8.98 24.38
N ALA A 9 -4.85 -8.62 24.67
CA ALA A 9 -4.27 -8.76 25.99
C ALA A 9 -4.85 -7.70 26.96
N ASP A 10 -4.83 -7.99 28.25
CA ASP A 10 -5.32 -7.09 29.30
C ASP A 10 -4.75 -5.67 29.12
N GLY A 11 -5.63 -4.67 29.21
CA GLY A 11 -5.31 -3.25 29.05
C GLY A 11 -5.28 -2.76 27.60
N PHE A 12 -5.55 -3.64 26.61
CA PHE A 12 -5.71 -3.26 25.20
C PHE A 12 -7.18 -3.28 24.71
N GLU A 13 -8.14 -3.44 25.64
CA GLU A 13 -9.59 -3.39 25.32
C GLU A 13 -9.99 -2.13 24.56
N PRO A 14 -9.42 -0.92 24.83
CA PRO A 14 -9.72 0.27 24.04
C PRO A 14 -9.47 0.11 22.55
N VAL A 15 -8.54 -0.78 22.13
CA VAL A 15 -8.27 -1.07 20.71
C VAL A 15 -9.41 -1.87 20.10
N ARG A 16 -9.98 -2.85 20.81
CA ARG A 16 -11.17 -3.61 20.39
C ARG A 16 -12.37 -2.68 20.21
N ASP A 17 -12.59 -1.79 21.18
CA ASP A 17 -13.70 -0.83 21.13
C ASP A 17 -13.58 0.12 19.95
N ALA A 18 -12.38 0.65 19.69
CA ALA A 18 -12.11 1.53 18.56
C ALA A 18 -12.26 0.78 17.22
N PHE A 19 -11.85 -0.49 17.15
CA PHE A 19 -11.99 -1.31 15.96
C PHE A 19 -13.46 -1.61 15.66
N ALA A 20 -14.25 -2.01 16.65
CA ALA A 20 -15.69 -2.21 16.51
C ALA A 20 -16.42 -0.91 16.10
N ALA A 21 -16.01 0.23 16.67
CA ALA A 21 -16.57 1.54 16.35
C ALA A 21 -16.30 1.96 14.90
N ASN A 22 -15.22 1.50 14.26
CA ASN A 22 -14.94 1.79 12.85
C ASN A 22 -16.03 1.26 11.92
N PHE A 23 -16.56 0.08 12.17
CA PHE A 23 -17.68 -0.48 11.40
C PHE A 23 -18.96 0.36 11.53
N ALA A 24 -19.29 0.77 12.76
CA ALA A 24 -20.51 1.52 13.02
C ALA A 24 -20.44 2.99 12.57
N ARG A 25 -19.25 3.63 12.67
CA ARG A 25 -19.11 5.09 12.50
C ARG A 25 -18.44 5.50 11.19
N HIS A 26 -17.63 4.62 10.62
CA HIS A 26 -16.80 4.97 9.48
C HIS A 26 -17.06 4.11 8.24
N GLY A 27 -18.10 3.24 8.28
CA GLY A 27 -18.46 2.38 7.14
C GLY A 27 -17.39 1.39 6.76
N GLU A 28 -16.66 0.87 7.76
CA GLU A 28 -15.72 -0.23 7.53
C GLU A 28 -16.43 -1.45 6.94
N ARG A 29 -15.81 -2.12 5.98
CA ARG A 29 -16.38 -3.31 5.35
C ARG A 29 -15.76 -4.59 5.86
N GLY A 30 -14.47 -4.74 5.66
CA GLY A 30 -13.65 -5.82 6.16
C GLY A 30 -12.29 -5.30 6.54
N ALA A 31 -11.80 -5.68 7.71
CA ALA A 31 -10.54 -5.19 8.23
C ALA A 31 -9.92 -6.14 9.25
N ALA A 32 -8.62 -5.93 9.49
CA ALA A 32 -7.90 -6.52 10.61
C ALA A 32 -6.92 -5.52 11.21
N VAL A 33 -6.70 -5.62 12.53
CA VAL A 33 -5.68 -4.86 13.26
C VAL A 33 -4.87 -5.80 14.14
N VAL A 34 -3.55 -5.70 14.03
CA VAL A 34 -2.60 -6.49 14.83
C VAL A 34 -1.57 -5.58 15.47
N LEU A 35 -1.24 -5.86 16.69
CA LEU A 35 -0.22 -5.15 17.48
C LEU A 35 0.73 -6.15 18.12
N TYR A 36 2.01 -5.96 17.89
CA TYR A 36 3.09 -6.60 18.63
C TYR A 36 3.69 -5.58 19.62
N ARG A 37 3.92 -6.01 20.86
CA ARG A 37 4.67 -5.24 21.86
C ARG A 37 5.78 -6.12 22.40
N GLU A 38 7.02 -5.60 22.39
CA GLU A 38 8.19 -6.34 22.91
C GLU A 38 8.39 -7.73 22.25
N GLY A 39 7.95 -7.87 20.99
CA GLY A 39 8.00 -9.12 20.23
C GLY A 39 6.83 -10.08 20.45
N GLU A 40 5.90 -9.78 21.39
CA GLU A 40 4.72 -10.57 21.69
C GLU A 40 3.47 -9.95 21.06
N LYS A 41 2.56 -10.80 20.53
CA LYS A 41 1.29 -10.35 19.94
C LYS A 41 0.28 -10.03 21.04
N VAL A 42 -0.10 -8.74 21.16
CA VAL A 42 -1.00 -8.25 22.23
C VAL A 42 -2.38 -7.85 21.71
N VAL A 43 -2.54 -7.65 20.40
CA VAL A 43 -3.83 -7.44 19.72
C VAL A 43 -3.83 -8.24 18.43
N ASP A 44 -4.92 -8.96 18.17
CA ASP A 44 -5.19 -9.68 16.94
C ASP A 44 -6.69 -9.70 16.74
N LEU A 45 -7.21 -8.76 15.93
CA LEU A 45 -8.63 -8.55 15.71
C LEU A 45 -8.94 -8.46 14.23
N TRP A 46 -10.06 -9.07 13.84
CA TRP A 46 -10.61 -8.98 12.48
C TRP A 46 -12.13 -8.98 12.49
N GLY A 47 -12.74 -8.56 11.38
CA GLY A 47 -14.20 -8.57 11.24
C GLY A 47 -14.66 -8.03 9.90
N GLY A 48 -15.96 -8.17 9.65
CA GLY A 48 -16.59 -7.79 8.39
C GLY A 48 -16.43 -8.82 7.29
N THR A 49 -16.41 -8.39 6.03
CA THR A 49 -16.42 -9.26 4.84
C THR A 49 -15.20 -9.00 3.95
N LYS A 50 -14.64 -10.06 3.36
CA LYS A 50 -13.56 -9.95 2.37
C LYS A 50 -14.07 -9.69 0.96
N THR A 51 -15.35 -10.03 0.66
CA THR A 51 -16.02 -9.69 -0.59
C THR A 51 -17.12 -8.66 -0.33
N PRO A 52 -17.35 -7.68 -1.21
CA PRO A 52 -18.50 -6.78 -1.08
C PRO A 52 -19.81 -7.58 -1.24
N ASP A 53 -20.86 -7.17 -0.52
CA ASP A 53 -22.23 -7.59 -0.81
C ASP A 53 -22.53 -7.30 -2.28
N GLY A 54 -23.14 -8.26 -3.02
CA GLY A 54 -23.35 -8.30 -4.46
C GLY A 54 -23.90 -7.05 -5.18
N GLY A 55 -23.39 -5.90 -4.85
CA GLY A 55 -23.61 -4.64 -5.53
C GLY A 55 -22.60 -4.44 -6.66
N GLN A 56 -23.10 -4.13 -7.85
CA GLN A 56 -22.33 -3.74 -9.00
C GLN A 56 -21.24 -2.73 -8.60
N ASP A 57 -20.03 -2.89 -9.13
CA ASP A 57 -18.96 -1.89 -9.04
C ASP A 57 -19.48 -0.55 -9.60
N PRO A 58 -19.54 0.51 -8.81
CA PRO A 58 -20.00 1.81 -9.31
C PRO A 58 -18.98 2.56 -10.17
N ASP A 59 -17.80 2.00 -10.43
CA ASP A 59 -16.73 2.63 -11.20
C ASP A 59 -16.63 2.14 -12.65
N GLY A 60 -17.71 1.59 -13.23
CA GLY A 60 -17.95 1.61 -14.67
C GLY A 60 -18.41 3.01 -15.11
N GLY A 61 -17.72 4.06 -14.69
CA GLY A 61 -18.03 5.44 -15.02
C GLY A 61 -17.83 5.72 -16.50
N GLU A 62 -18.90 5.58 -17.26
CA GLU A 62 -19.04 6.20 -18.58
C GLU A 62 -18.86 7.72 -18.43
N ASP A 63 -17.74 8.20 -18.92
CA ASP A 63 -17.59 9.61 -19.28
C ASP A 63 -18.51 9.87 -20.49
N SER A 64 -19.79 10.16 -20.23
CA SER A 64 -20.77 10.51 -21.23
C SER A 64 -20.50 11.94 -21.72
N GLY A 65 -19.48 12.08 -22.56
CA GLY A 65 -19.27 13.23 -23.44
C GLY A 65 -20.29 13.20 -24.56
N ASP A 66 -21.23 14.11 -24.46
CA ASP A 66 -22.23 14.54 -25.45
C ASP A 66 -21.72 14.45 -26.91
N ARG A 67 -22.26 13.50 -27.68
CA ARG A 67 -22.18 13.52 -29.16
C ARG A 67 -23.57 13.37 -29.76
N LYS A 68 -24.22 14.50 -30.03
CA LYS A 68 -25.34 14.61 -30.96
C LYS A 68 -24.86 14.46 -32.39
N GLY A 69 -25.56 13.61 -33.17
CA GLY A 69 -25.62 13.70 -34.64
C GLY A 69 -25.85 12.38 -35.33
N PRO A 70 -26.35 12.34 -36.57
CA PRO A 70 -27.78 12.46 -36.86
C PRO A 70 -28.38 11.17 -37.44
N THR A 71 -29.69 11.13 -37.46
CA THR A 71 -30.65 10.21 -38.08
C THR A 71 -30.32 9.73 -39.52
N GLY A 72 -30.43 8.39 -39.73
CA GLY A 72 -30.55 7.80 -41.06
C GLY A 72 -31.34 6.52 -41.01
N ARG A 73 -32.53 6.56 -41.66
CA ARG A 73 -33.48 5.45 -41.86
C ARG A 73 -33.01 4.53 -42.98
N ALA A 74 -33.32 3.23 -42.93
CA ALA A 74 -34.02 2.41 -43.92
C ALA A 74 -33.81 0.93 -43.71
N ASP A 75 -34.86 0.25 -43.49
CA ASP A 75 -35.62 -0.78 -44.21
C ASP A 75 -35.03 -2.20 -44.30
N SER A 76 -35.82 -3.08 -43.66
CA SER A 76 -36.39 -4.40 -44.08
C SER A 76 -35.51 -5.40 -44.87
N ASP A 77 -35.43 -6.65 -44.44
CA ASP A 77 -36.26 -7.73 -44.92
C ASP A 77 -35.97 -9.09 -44.27
N ASP A 78 -37.06 -9.83 -44.08
CA ASP A 78 -37.26 -11.19 -43.70
C ASP A 78 -36.31 -12.25 -44.29
N ARG A 79 -36.04 -13.32 -43.54
CA ARG A 79 -36.37 -14.72 -43.91
C ARG A 79 -36.20 -15.74 -42.81
N LYS A 80 -37.30 -16.47 -42.59
CA LYS A 80 -37.43 -17.67 -41.78
C LYS A 80 -36.71 -18.91 -42.37
N ALA A 81 -36.29 -19.83 -41.51
CA ALA A 81 -36.52 -21.28 -41.51
C ALA A 81 -35.58 -21.93 -40.50
N SER A 82 -36.05 -22.58 -39.49
CA SER A 82 -36.67 -23.86 -39.18
C SER A 82 -35.69 -24.99 -38.86
N THR A 83 -35.79 -25.45 -37.59
CA THR A 83 -35.74 -26.84 -37.06
C THR A 83 -34.50 -27.69 -37.30
N ASP A 84 -33.85 -28.19 -36.24
CA ASP A 84 -34.12 -29.53 -35.72
C ASP A 84 -33.46 -29.76 -34.34
N ARG A 85 -34.15 -30.58 -33.54
CA ARG A 85 -33.77 -31.07 -32.20
C ARG A 85 -32.69 -32.13 -32.29
N ALA A 86 -31.77 -32.11 -31.29
CA ALA A 86 -31.24 -33.36 -30.74
C ALA A 86 -30.90 -33.13 -29.25
N ASP A 87 -31.59 -33.83 -28.41
CA ASP A 87 -31.37 -33.97 -26.98
C ASP A 87 -30.06 -34.71 -26.73
N SER A 88 -29.25 -34.19 -25.80
CA SER A 88 -28.35 -35.01 -24.99
C SER A 88 -28.23 -34.35 -23.61
N GLU A 89 -28.88 -34.94 -22.66
CA GLU A 89 -28.70 -34.77 -21.23
C GLU A 89 -27.28 -35.20 -20.86
N ASP A 90 -26.52 -34.29 -20.28
CA ASP A 90 -25.51 -34.62 -19.30
C ASP A 90 -25.46 -33.49 -18.25
N SER A 91 -26.15 -33.84 -17.15
CA SER A 91 -26.18 -33.07 -15.91
C SER A 91 -24.90 -33.31 -15.12
N ASP A 92 -23.89 -32.51 -15.32
CA ASP A 92 -22.85 -32.31 -14.31
C ASP A 92 -23.19 -31.05 -13.52
N GLY A 93 -23.67 -31.29 -12.29
CA GLY A 93 -24.00 -30.26 -11.33
C GLY A 93 -22.77 -29.44 -10.93
N HIS A 94 -22.61 -28.32 -11.58
CA HIS A 94 -21.88 -27.21 -10.99
C HIS A 94 -22.87 -26.54 -10.01
N GLU A 95 -22.82 -26.97 -8.75
CA GLU A 95 -23.38 -26.17 -7.65
C GLU A 95 -22.73 -24.80 -7.72
N GLY A 96 -23.40 -23.83 -8.33
CA GLY A 96 -23.11 -22.44 -8.26
C GLY A 96 -23.16 -22.05 -6.78
N SER A 97 -22.01 -21.79 -6.18
CA SER A 97 -21.92 -21.20 -4.84
C SER A 97 -22.76 -19.94 -4.85
N ASP A 98 -23.83 -19.96 -4.07
CA ASP A 98 -24.69 -18.82 -3.78
C ASP A 98 -23.77 -17.70 -3.23
N GLY A 99 -23.45 -16.69 -4.08
CA GLY A 99 -22.40 -15.72 -3.86
C GLY A 99 -22.73 -14.68 -2.79
N GLY A 100 -23.00 -15.17 -1.56
CA GLY A 100 -23.11 -14.31 -0.38
C GLY A 100 -21.77 -13.71 0.04
N PRO A 101 -21.78 -12.65 0.87
CA PRO A 101 -20.56 -12.01 1.33
C PRO A 101 -19.70 -12.97 2.16
N GLU A 102 -18.47 -13.22 1.69
CA GLU A 102 -17.54 -14.05 2.42
C GLU A 102 -16.97 -13.32 3.64
N PRO A 103 -16.93 -13.96 4.83
CA PRO A 103 -16.42 -13.32 6.03
C PRO A 103 -14.92 -13.02 5.93
N TRP A 104 -14.50 -11.91 6.54
CA TRP A 104 -13.08 -11.66 6.80
C TRP A 104 -12.58 -12.60 7.88
N THR A 105 -11.47 -13.28 7.64
CA THR A 105 -10.84 -14.20 8.59
C THR A 105 -9.48 -13.69 9.05
N GLN A 106 -8.88 -14.34 10.04
CA GLN A 106 -7.51 -14.05 10.49
C GLN A 106 -6.50 -14.14 9.34
N ASP A 107 -6.71 -15.08 8.41
CA ASP A 107 -5.82 -15.36 7.28
C ASP A 107 -6.14 -14.53 6.03
N THR A 108 -7.11 -13.63 6.10
CA THR A 108 -7.43 -12.75 4.96
C THR A 108 -6.26 -11.83 4.68
N ALA A 109 -5.73 -11.93 3.46
CA ALA A 109 -4.71 -11.04 2.93
C ALA A 109 -5.37 -9.89 2.16
N GLN A 110 -4.68 -8.77 2.02
CA GLN A 110 -5.21 -7.57 1.37
C GLN A 110 -4.11 -6.86 0.57
N VAL A 111 -4.49 -6.27 -0.57
CA VAL A 111 -3.64 -5.27 -1.24
C VAL A 111 -3.50 -4.06 -0.32
N VAL A 112 -2.26 -3.77 0.08
CA VAL A 112 -2.00 -2.76 1.11
C VAL A 112 -1.52 -1.43 0.53
N ARG A 113 -1.51 -1.32 -0.79
CA ARG A 113 -1.09 -0.12 -1.52
C ARG A 113 0.26 0.41 -0.99
N SER A 114 0.36 1.68 -0.69
CA SER A 114 1.63 2.31 -0.32
C SER A 114 2.25 1.83 1.00
N VAL A 115 1.57 1.03 1.83
CA VAL A 115 2.22 0.30 2.94
C VAL A 115 3.36 -0.57 2.41
N THR A 116 3.24 -1.06 1.18
CA THR A 116 4.27 -1.80 0.45
C THR A 116 5.62 -1.08 0.43
N LYS A 117 5.63 0.26 0.32
CA LYS A 117 6.87 1.05 0.29
C LYS A 117 7.74 0.82 1.52
N GLY A 118 7.13 0.70 2.70
CA GLY A 118 7.87 0.43 3.94
C GLY A 118 8.52 -0.95 3.96
N VAL A 119 7.86 -1.95 3.39
CA VAL A 119 8.43 -3.30 3.22
C VAL A 119 9.56 -3.26 2.18
N ALA A 120 9.30 -2.64 1.04
CA ALA A 120 10.26 -2.53 -0.05
C ALA A 120 11.52 -1.74 0.36
N ALA A 121 11.37 -0.70 1.18
CA ALA A 121 12.48 0.11 1.70
C ALA A 121 13.44 -0.69 2.60
N ALA A 122 12.96 -1.74 3.26
CA ALA A 122 13.83 -2.59 4.06
C ALA A 122 14.89 -3.31 3.20
N VAL A 123 14.61 -3.57 1.92
CA VAL A 123 15.54 -4.28 1.02
C VAL A 123 16.85 -3.53 0.84
N PRO A 124 16.90 -2.29 0.33
CA PRO A 124 18.16 -1.55 0.19
C PRO A 124 18.85 -1.27 1.53
N LEU A 125 18.10 -1.10 2.62
CA LEU A 125 18.69 -0.94 3.95
C LEU A 125 19.39 -2.22 4.42
N LEU A 126 18.80 -3.39 4.18
CA LEU A 126 19.43 -4.68 4.46
C LEU A 126 20.60 -4.98 3.54
N LEU A 127 20.54 -4.59 2.27
CA LEU A 127 21.66 -4.68 1.34
C LEU A 127 22.83 -3.78 1.80
N HIS A 128 22.52 -2.57 2.27
CA HIS A 128 23.54 -1.69 2.85
C HIS A 128 24.14 -2.28 4.13
N GLN A 129 23.31 -2.78 5.04
CA GLN A 129 23.74 -3.46 6.28
C GLN A 129 24.70 -4.65 6.00
N ARG A 130 24.53 -5.29 4.85
CA ARG A 130 25.37 -6.42 4.37
C ARG A 130 26.60 -5.96 3.55
N GLY A 131 26.78 -4.65 3.36
CA GLY A 131 27.87 -4.10 2.54
C GLY A 131 27.72 -4.33 1.02
N GLN A 132 26.50 -4.64 0.56
CA GLN A 132 26.19 -4.92 -0.85
C GLN A 132 25.71 -3.68 -1.63
N LEU A 133 25.30 -2.64 -0.92
CA LEU A 133 24.79 -1.39 -1.48
C LEU A 133 25.30 -0.22 -0.65
N ASP A 134 25.82 0.81 -1.31
CA ASP A 134 26.16 2.07 -0.67
C ASP A 134 25.01 3.08 -0.85
N LEU A 135 24.42 3.53 0.26
CA LEU A 135 23.33 4.51 0.24
C LEU A 135 23.78 5.90 -0.21
N ASP A 136 25.06 6.23 -0.02
CA ASP A 136 25.70 7.46 -0.49
C ASP A 136 26.31 7.32 -1.88
N GLY A 137 26.29 6.10 -2.42
CA GLY A 137 26.70 5.81 -3.78
C GLY A 137 25.72 6.37 -4.82
N ARG A 138 26.27 6.71 -5.99
CA ARG A 138 25.42 7.15 -7.12
C ARG A 138 24.61 5.97 -7.65
N VAL A 139 23.33 6.21 -7.98
CA VAL A 139 22.48 5.22 -8.63
C VAL A 139 23.11 4.72 -9.91
N SER A 140 23.75 5.60 -10.69
CA SER A 140 24.42 5.26 -11.94
C SER A 140 25.60 4.29 -11.81
N THR A 141 26.14 4.08 -10.62
CA THR A 141 27.14 3.05 -10.33
C THR A 141 26.54 1.64 -10.51
N TYR A 142 25.30 1.46 -10.09
CA TYR A 142 24.57 0.19 -10.17
C TYR A 142 23.71 0.09 -11.44
N TRP A 143 23.21 1.24 -11.91
CA TRP A 143 22.31 1.39 -13.03
C TRP A 143 22.83 2.50 -13.98
N PRO A 144 23.77 2.20 -14.90
CA PRO A 144 24.45 3.20 -15.74
C PRO A 144 23.52 4.06 -16.59
N GLU A 145 22.39 3.50 -17.07
CA GLU A 145 21.45 4.20 -17.92
C GLU A 145 20.70 5.31 -17.16
N PHE A 146 20.60 5.20 -15.84
CA PHE A 146 19.90 6.17 -14.99
C PHE A 146 20.56 7.56 -14.98
N LYS A 147 21.84 7.66 -15.37
CA LYS A 147 22.54 8.97 -15.44
C LYS A 147 21.97 9.94 -16.47
N ALA A 148 21.14 9.46 -17.41
CA ALA A 148 20.57 10.28 -18.47
C ALA A 148 19.75 11.46 -17.93
N ALA A 149 19.58 12.49 -18.73
CA ALA A 149 18.75 13.69 -18.47
C ALA A 149 19.11 14.40 -17.14
N GLY A 150 20.41 14.51 -16.80
CA GLY A 150 20.88 15.27 -15.64
C GLY A 150 20.81 14.53 -14.30
N LYS A 151 20.66 13.18 -14.32
CA LYS A 151 20.54 12.35 -13.11
C LYS A 151 21.86 11.72 -12.64
N GLU A 152 23.00 12.13 -13.18
CA GLU A 152 24.31 11.53 -12.88
C GLU A 152 24.74 11.67 -11.41
N ARG A 153 24.18 12.64 -10.69
CA ARG A 153 24.49 12.89 -9.26
C ARG A 153 23.46 12.29 -8.30
N VAL A 154 22.44 11.61 -8.80
CA VAL A 154 21.42 11.01 -7.93
C VAL A 154 22.04 9.91 -7.08
N LEU A 155 21.91 10.03 -5.75
CA LEU A 155 22.34 9.03 -4.78
C LEU A 155 21.23 8.01 -4.50
N VAL A 156 21.60 6.81 -4.04
CA VAL A 156 20.64 5.77 -3.65
C VAL A 156 19.67 6.30 -2.58
N ARG A 157 20.16 7.03 -1.57
CA ARG A 157 19.29 7.64 -0.55
C ARG A 157 18.25 8.62 -1.12
N HIS A 158 18.52 9.26 -2.26
CA HIS A 158 17.54 10.14 -2.91
C HIS A 158 16.32 9.37 -3.43
N LEU A 159 16.49 8.10 -3.88
CA LEU A 159 15.36 7.26 -4.25
C LEU A 159 14.46 7.00 -3.03
N LEU A 160 15.07 6.60 -1.92
CA LEU A 160 14.36 6.25 -0.70
C LEU A 160 13.64 7.44 -0.07
N ALA A 161 14.24 8.63 -0.15
CA ALA A 161 13.73 9.86 0.47
C ALA A 161 12.87 10.72 -0.48
N HIS A 162 12.45 10.19 -1.64
CA HIS A 162 11.63 10.88 -2.63
C HIS A 162 12.25 12.16 -3.20
N ARG A 163 13.57 12.17 -3.39
CA ARG A 163 14.36 13.35 -3.79
C ARG A 163 14.96 13.25 -5.20
N THR A 164 14.61 12.24 -5.99
CA THR A 164 15.21 12.05 -7.33
C THR A 164 14.76 13.06 -8.37
N GLY A 165 13.64 13.76 -8.14
CA GLY A 165 13.03 14.65 -9.13
C GLY A 165 12.23 13.91 -10.21
N VAL A 166 11.97 12.60 -10.06
CA VAL A 166 11.23 11.77 -11.05
C VAL A 166 9.94 11.21 -10.45
N PRO A 167 9.03 12.05 -9.90
CA PRO A 167 7.76 11.57 -9.36
C PRO A 167 6.72 11.29 -10.45
N VAL A 168 6.92 11.77 -11.67
CA VAL A 168 6.00 11.68 -12.81
C VAL A 168 6.69 11.11 -14.03
N LEU A 169 5.90 10.67 -15.00
CA LEU A 169 6.33 10.39 -16.37
C LEU A 169 5.65 11.38 -17.31
N ASP A 170 6.37 11.83 -18.34
CA ASP A 170 5.79 12.69 -19.41
C ASP A 170 4.84 11.88 -20.27
N THR A 171 5.13 10.59 -20.49
CA THR A 171 4.24 9.63 -21.12
C THR A 171 3.88 8.56 -20.11
N PRO A 172 2.63 8.51 -19.61
CA PRO A 172 2.18 7.44 -18.74
C PRO A 172 2.32 6.06 -19.38
N LEU A 173 2.54 5.04 -18.56
CA LEU A 173 2.57 3.65 -19.02
C LEU A 173 1.16 3.04 -18.97
N THR A 174 0.89 2.12 -19.87
CA THR A 174 -0.27 1.24 -19.77
C THR A 174 -0.10 0.26 -18.58
N PRO A 175 -1.19 -0.35 -18.08
CA PRO A 175 -1.08 -1.37 -17.03
C PRO A 175 -0.13 -2.52 -17.41
N ALA A 176 -0.14 -2.97 -18.67
CA ALA A 176 0.74 -4.04 -19.14
C ALA A 176 2.23 -3.61 -19.12
N GLU A 177 2.54 -2.41 -19.59
CA GLU A 177 3.91 -1.86 -19.57
C GLU A 177 4.41 -1.60 -18.14
N ALA A 178 3.50 -1.26 -17.23
CA ALA A 178 3.85 -1.00 -15.83
C ALA A 178 4.41 -2.24 -15.12
N VAL A 179 4.03 -3.45 -15.57
CA VAL A 179 4.34 -4.73 -14.93
C VAL A 179 5.26 -5.64 -15.74
N ASP A 180 5.65 -5.25 -16.95
CA ASP A 180 6.52 -6.06 -17.84
C ASP A 180 7.99 -6.17 -17.37
N GLY A 181 8.37 -5.43 -16.31
CA GLY A 181 9.72 -5.38 -15.77
C GLY A 181 10.75 -4.64 -16.65
N ILE A 182 10.34 -4.06 -17.77
CA ILE A 182 11.20 -3.42 -18.76
C ILE A 182 10.83 -1.96 -19.00
N SER A 183 9.57 -1.70 -19.33
CA SER A 183 9.08 -0.38 -19.78
C SER A 183 9.19 0.66 -18.65
N GLY A 184 8.80 0.31 -17.45
CA GLY A 184 8.88 1.19 -16.29
C GLY A 184 10.31 1.63 -15.95
N PRO A 185 11.27 0.70 -15.76
CA PRO A 185 12.68 1.05 -15.59
C PRO A 185 13.25 1.92 -16.70
N ARG A 186 12.93 1.60 -17.97
CA ARG A 186 13.38 2.40 -19.13
C ARG A 186 12.79 3.81 -19.10
N ALA A 187 11.49 3.94 -18.78
CA ALA A 187 10.81 5.22 -18.71
C ALA A 187 11.42 6.13 -17.63
N VAL A 188 11.60 5.66 -16.38
CA VAL A 188 12.18 6.48 -15.31
C VAL A 188 13.66 6.79 -15.54
N ALA A 189 14.41 5.92 -16.23
CA ALA A 189 15.79 6.20 -16.61
C ALA A 189 15.88 7.30 -17.67
N ALA A 190 14.95 7.36 -18.61
CA ALA A 190 14.89 8.38 -19.66
C ALA A 190 14.29 9.71 -19.16
N GLN A 191 13.37 9.67 -18.18
CA GLN A 191 12.61 10.81 -17.69
C GLN A 191 13.51 11.93 -17.15
N GLN A 192 13.26 13.15 -17.61
CA GLN A 192 13.91 14.35 -17.08
C GLN A 192 13.35 14.66 -15.67
N PRO A 193 14.20 14.98 -14.69
CA PRO A 193 13.74 15.44 -13.39
C PRO A 193 12.94 16.74 -13.48
N VAL A 194 11.83 16.83 -12.72
CA VAL A 194 11.00 18.05 -12.64
C VAL A 194 11.53 19.06 -11.63
N TRP A 195 12.53 18.69 -10.84
CA TRP A 195 13.39 19.55 -10.01
C TRP A 195 14.80 18.95 -9.98
N GLU A 196 15.79 19.77 -9.62
CA GLU A 196 17.17 19.28 -9.47
C GLU A 196 17.23 18.23 -8.35
N PRO A 197 17.74 17.01 -8.66
CA PRO A 197 17.82 15.93 -7.69
C PRO A 197 18.53 16.36 -6.39
N GLY A 198 17.92 16.03 -5.26
CA GLY A 198 18.46 16.37 -3.94
C GLY A 198 18.07 17.74 -3.40
N THR A 199 17.49 18.66 -4.19
CA THR A 199 17.16 20.03 -3.73
C THR A 199 15.76 20.14 -3.14
N ALA A 200 14.83 19.27 -3.56
CA ALA A 200 13.46 19.21 -3.08
C ALA A 200 13.02 17.76 -2.94
N HIS A 201 11.84 17.53 -2.38
CA HIS A 201 11.21 16.23 -2.35
C HIS A 201 9.74 16.29 -2.79
N GLY A 202 9.25 15.20 -3.33
CA GLY A 202 7.86 15.03 -3.70
C GLY A 202 7.56 13.55 -3.85
N TYR A 203 6.45 13.13 -3.33
CA TYR A 203 6.07 11.73 -3.22
C TYR A 203 6.05 11.01 -4.57
N HIS A 204 6.90 10.00 -4.74
CA HIS A 204 6.95 9.17 -5.94
C HIS A 204 5.86 8.09 -5.82
N ALA A 205 4.63 8.44 -6.23
CA ALA A 205 3.46 7.59 -5.99
C ALA A 205 3.57 6.23 -6.69
N GLN A 206 3.93 6.21 -7.97
CA GLN A 206 4.06 5.02 -8.81
C GLN A 206 5.50 4.76 -9.26
N THR A 207 6.24 5.81 -9.64
CA THR A 207 7.61 5.70 -10.16
C THR A 207 8.58 5.06 -9.17
N TYR A 208 8.28 5.11 -7.87
CA TYR A 208 9.01 4.40 -6.82
C TYR A 208 9.13 2.89 -7.11
N SER A 209 8.11 2.29 -7.76
CA SER A 209 8.14 0.87 -8.13
C SER A 209 9.32 0.55 -9.03
N TRP A 210 9.46 1.29 -10.12
CA TRP A 210 10.47 1.02 -11.13
C TRP A 210 11.87 1.47 -10.71
N LEU A 211 11.95 2.58 -9.95
CA LEU A 211 13.20 3.07 -9.39
C LEU A 211 13.81 2.05 -8.43
N LEU A 212 13.01 1.55 -7.48
CA LEU A 212 13.52 0.64 -6.46
C LEU A 212 13.66 -0.80 -6.98
N GLY A 213 12.68 -1.27 -7.75
CA GLY A 213 12.70 -2.62 -8.33
C GLY A 213 13.93 -2.85 -9.21
N GLU A 214 14.23 -1.90 -10.10
CA GLU A 214 15.41 -2.01 -10.98
C GLU A 214 16.72 -1.91 -10.21
N LEU A 215 16.83 -0.97 -9.25
CA LEU A 215 18.03 -0.87 -8.41
C LEU A 215 18.34 -2.22 -7.72
N VAL A 216 17.32 -2.81 -7.07
CA VAL A 216 17.48 -4.10 -6.37
C VAL A 216 17.87 -5.21 -7.36
N ARG A 217 17.22 -5.25 -8.53
CA ARG A 217 17.55 -6.23 -9.57
C ARG A 217 19.00 -6.12 -10.05
N ARG A 218 19.49 -4.89 -10.26
CA ARG A 218 20.89 -4.63 -10.69
C ARG A 218 21.91 -5.02 -9.62
N VAL A 219 21.59 -4.76 -8.35
CA VAL A 219 22.52 -5.08 -7.24
C VAL A 219 22.53 -6.57 -6.92
N THR A 220 21.39 -7.26 -7.03
CA THR A 220 21.24 -8.62 -6.50
C THR A 220 21.09 -9.71 -7.57
N GLY A 221 20.75 -9.34 -8.79
CA GLY A 221 20.35 -10.28 -9.86
C GLY A 221 18.96 -10.92 -9.63
N ARG A 222 18.24 -10.52 -8.57
CA ARG A 222 16.90 -11.01 -8.22
C ARG A 222 15.86 -9.89 -8.31
N THR A 223 14.62 -10.23 -8.62
CA THR A 223 13.53 -9.28 -8.47
C THR A 223 13.33 -8.93 -7.00
N ILE A 224 12.77 -7.76 -6.72
CA ILE A 224 12.58 -7.30 -5.34
C ILE A 224 11.56 -8.16 -4.59
N GLY A 225 10.50 -8.66 -5.28
CA GLY A 225 9.53 -9.57 -4.68
C GLY A 225 10.14 -10.90 -4.29
N ARG A 226 10.96 -11.48 -5.18
CA ARG A 226 11.72 -12.68 -4.86
C ARG A 226 12.67 -12.47 -3.69
N TRP A 227 13.36 -11.34 -3.65
CA TRP A 227 14.27 -11.00 -2.54
C TRP A 227 13.51 -10.89 -1.20
N ILE A 228 12.37 -10.19 -1.20
CA ILE A 228 11.50 -10.08 0.00
C ILE A 228 11.04 -11.47 0.44
N ALA A 229 10.58 -12.31 -0.48
CA ALA A 229 10.11 -13.66 -0.17
C ALA A 229 11.21 -14.53 0.47
N GLU A 230 12.43 -14.50 -0.08
CA GLU A 230 13.54 -15.35 0.35
C GLU A 230 14.23 -14.84 1.64
N GLU A 231 14.41 -13.54 1.78
CA GLU A 231 15.25 -12.93 2.81
C GLU A 231 14.44 -12.33 3.99
N ILE A 232 13.15 -12.08 3.80
CA ILE A 232 12.27 -11.48 4.83
C ILE A 232 11.09 -12.39 5.15
N ALA A 233 10.21 -12.66 4.17
CA ALA A 233 8.93 -13.29 4.44
C ALA A 233 9.08 -14.73 4.92
N ARG A 234 9.80 -15.57 4.17
CA ARG A 234 10.02 -16.97 4.54
C ARG A 234 10.74 -17.14 5.87
N PRO A 235 11.87 -16.44 6.14
CA PRO A 235 12.57 -16.55 7.43
C PRO A 235 11.73 -16.15 8.64
N LEU A 236 10.82 -15.19 8.48
CA LEU A 236 9.95 -14.71 9.56
C LEU A 236 8.57 -15.37 9.57
N GLY A 237 8.25 -16.24 8.59
CA GLY A 237 6.94 -16.87 8.46
C GLY A 237 5.83 -15.86 8.23
N LEU A 238 6.03 -14.93 7.26
CA LEU A 238 5.08 -13.87 6.97
C LEU A 238 4.24 -14.19 5.73
N ASP A 239 2.95 -14.06 5.86
CA ASP A 239 2.01 -13.99 4.74
C ASP A 239 2.05 -12.60 4.11
N LEU A 240 3.11 -12.36 3.38
CA LEU A 240 3.48 -11.10 2.75
C LEU A 240 4.09 -11.37 1.38
N TRP A 241 3.50 -10.83 0.33
CA TRP A 241 3.92 -11.03 -1.04
C TRP A 241 4.04 -9.71 -1.80
N LEU A 242 5.02 -9.65 -2.67
CA LEU A 242 5.11 -8.71 -3.76
C LEU A 242 5.24 -9.53 -5.03
N GLY A 243 4.16 -9.63 -5.80
CA GLY A 243 3.90 -10.71 -6.75
C GLY A 243 3.24 -11.88 -6.04
N LEU A 244 1.90 -11.86 -5.95
CA LEU A 244 1.11 -12.86 -5.25
C LEU A 244 1.10 -14.19 -6.01
N PRO A 245 1.46 -15.32 -5.37
CA PRO A 245 1.29 -16.65 -5.96
C PRO A 245 -0.19 -16.97 -6.21
N GLU A 246 -0.46 -17.71 -7.28
CA GLU A 246 -1.83 -18.03 -7.71
C GLU A 246 -2.64 -18.74 -6.62
N GLU A 247 -2.03 -19.67 -5.93
CA GLU A 247 -2.63 -20.46 -4.85
C GLU A 247 -3.06 -19.62 -3.63
N GLN A 248 -2.58 -18.38 -3.52
CA GLN A 248 -2.95 -17.47 -2.43
C GLN A 248 -4.11 -16.52 -2.80
N ARG A 249 -4.56 -16.49 -4.06
CA ARG A 249 -5.58 -15.53 -4.54
C ARG A 249 -6.89 -15.65 -3.78
N GLY A 250 -7.34 -16.84 -3.44
CA GLY A 250 -8.59 -17.07 -2.70
C GLY A 250 -8.62 -16.46 -1.30
N ARG A 251 -7.47 -16.06 -0.75
CA ARG A 251 -7.36 -15.38 0.56
C ARG A 251 -7.48 -13.86 0.48
N VAL A 252 -7.40 -13.28 -0.72
CA VAL A 252 -7.35 -11.82 -0.89
C VAL A 252 -8.73 -11.21 -0.80
N GLY A 253 -8.87 -10.21 0.06
CA GLY A 253 -10.08 -9.41 0.17
C GLY A 253 -10.24 -8.50 -1.06
N ARG A 254 -11.44 -8.47 -1.64
CA ARG A 254 -11.75 -7.63 -2.79
C ARG A 254 -11.83 -6.15 -2.37
N ILE A 255 -11.07 -5.31 -3.03
CA ILE A 255 -11.11 -3.85 -2.81
C ILE A 255 -12.46 -3.31 -3.28
N ALA A 256 -13.08 -2.47 -2.44
CA ALA A 256 -14.27 -1.72 -2.78
C ALA A 256 -14.16 -0.28 -2.24
N THR A 257 -14.67 0.67 -3.00
CA THR A 257 -14.76 2.06 -2.54
C THR A 257 -15.84 2.19 -1.47
N VAL A 258 -15.52 2.90 -0.40
CA VAL A 258 -16.45 3.21 0.68
C VAL A 258 -16.71 4.70 0.68
N GLU A 259 -17.97 5.08 0.50
CA GLU A 259 -18.40 6.46 0.75
C GLU A 259 -18.33 6.77 2.24
N ALA A 260 -17.88 7.97 2.57
CA ALA A 260 -17.96 8.43 3.96
C ALA A 260 -19.43 8.46 4.36
N LEU A 261 -19.84 7.62 5.32
CA LEU A 261 -21.16 7.73 5.91
C LEU A 261 -21.36 9.20 6.32
N SER A 262 -22.46 9.80 5.88
CA SER A 262 -22.86 11.13 6.31
C SER A 262 -23.10 11.05 7.82
N ALA A 263 -22.07 11.28 8.62
CA ALA A 263 -22.22 11.33 10.05
C ALA A 263 -23.22 12.44 10.38
N PRO A 264 -24.24 12.20 11.21
CA PRO A 264 -25.03 13.27 11.79
C PRO A 264 -24.03 14.25 12.41
N ALA A 265 -24.25 15.53 12.23
CA ALA A 265 -23.33 16.62 12.54
C ALA A 265 -22.77 16.50 13.98
N ALA A 266 -21.69 15.78 14.14
CA ALA A 266 -20.89 15.82 15.35
C ALA A 266 -20.21 17.20 15.36
N HIS A 267 -20.42 17.95 16.43
CA HIS A 267 -19.90 19.29 16.67
C HIS A 267 -18.38 19.22 16.89
N GLY A 268 -17.62 18.98 15.81
CA GLY A 268 -16.15 19.00 15.80
C GLY A 268 -15.64 19.57 14.48
N PRO A 269 -14.45 20.20 14.45
CA PRO A 269 -13.91 20.77 13.22
C PRO A 269 -13.73 19.61 12.20
N ARG A 270 -14.53 19.64 11.13
CA ARG A 270 -14.32 18.78 9.97
C ARG A 270 -12.98 19.16 9.36
N LEU A 271 -12.00 18.27 9.39
CA LEU A 271 -10.78 18.42 8.60
C LEU A 271 -11.15 18.32 7.11
N ARG A 272 -11.56 19.47 6.54
CA ARG A 272 -11.68 19.59 5.09
C ARG A 272 -10.26 19.53 4.52
N PRO A 273 -10.02 18.80 3.40
CA PRO A 273 -8.75 18.93 2.68
C PRO A 273 -8.46 20.40 2.44
N LYS A 274 -7.19 20.81 2.61
CA LYS A 274 -6.81 22.17 2.25
C LYS A 274 -7.24 22.41 0.80
N ARG A 275 -7.75 23.60 0.51
CA ARG A 275 -8.21 23.98 -0.84
C ARG A 275 -7.16 23.65 -1.91
N SER A 276 -5.88 23.94 -1.62
CA SER A 276 -4.74 23.64 -2.49
C SER A 276 -4.59 22.14 -2.81
N VAL A 277 -4.86 21.22 -1.85
CA VAL A 277 -4.80 19.78 -2.10
C VAL A 277 -5.92 19.34 -3.04
N ALA A 278 -7.16 19.82 -2.80
CA ALA A 278 -8.29 19.49 -3.66
C ALA A 278 -8.13 20.04 -5.08
N GLU A 279 -7.54 21.23 -5.23
CA GLU A 279 -7.21 21.84 -6.51
C GLU A 279 -6.14 21.01 -7.24
N ALA A 280 -5.05 20.62 -6.55
CA ALA A 280 -3.99 19.80 -7.14
C ALA A 280 -4.48 18.44 -7.67
N TYR A 281 -5.47 17.81 -7.01
CA TYR A 281 -6.06 16.56 -7.52
C TYR A 281 -6.99 16.78 -8.72
N ARG A 282 -7.53 17.99 -8.93
CA ARG A 282 -8.40 18.32 -10.07
C ARG A 282 -7.64 18.78 -11.30
N ASP A 283 -6.52 19.44 -11.11
CA ASP A 283 -5.69 19.95 -12.19
C ASP A 283 -4.88 18.81 -12.83
N PRO A 284 -5.16 18.46 -14.11
CA PRO A 284 -4.47 17.39 -14.82
C PRO A 284 -2.97 17.64 -14.98
N GLU A 285 -2.54 18.92 -15.03
CA GLU A 285 -1.14 19.29 -15.19
C GLU A 285 -0.35 19.32 -13.89
N SER A 286 -1.03 19.21 -12.75
CA SER A 286 -0.38 19.21 -11.45
C SER A 286 0.53 17.99 -11.27
N LEU A 287 1.65 18.17 -10.55
CA LEU A 287 2.51 17.04 -10.17
C LEU A 287 1.75 15.98 -9.37
N THR A 288 0.77 16.39 -8.55
CA THR A 288 -0.12 15.48 -7.82
C THR A 288 -0.85 14.55 -8.78
N ARG A 289 -1.61 15.11 -9.72
CA ARG A 289 -2.41 14.32 -10.66
C ARG A 289 -1.53 13.41 -11.52
N ARG A 290 -0.46 13.96 -12.11
CA ARG A 290 0.49 13.24 -12.97
C ARG A 290 1.21 12.10 -12.22
N ALA A 291 1.61 12.30 -10.95
CA ALA A 291 2.29 11.27 -10.17
C ALA A 291 1.41 10.04 -9.87
N PHE A 292 0.10 10.26 -9.66
CA PHE A 292 -0.86 9.16 -9.47
C PHE A 292 -1.36 8.56 -10.79
N ALA A 293 -1.19 9.26 -11.91
CA ALA A 293 -1.57 8.83 -13.26
C ALA A 293 -0.39 8.32 -14.10
N ALA A 294 0.76 8.02 -13.48
CA ALA A 294 1.92 7.46 -14.20
C ALA A 294 1.62 6.07 -14.82
N ILE A 295 0.54 5.40 -14.38
CA ILE A 295 -0.07 4.26 -15.05
C ILE A 295 -1.47 4.68 -15.48
N THR A 296 -1.77 4.62 -16.79
CA THR A 296 -3.05 5.07 -17.35
C THR A 296 -3.50 4.11 -18.48
N PRO A 297 -4.75 3.58 -18.42
CA PRO A 297 -5.74 3.77 -17.38
C PRO A 297 -5.27 3.21 -16.01
N LEU A 298 -5.93 3.62 -14.92
CA LEU A 298 -5.63 3.04 -13.61
C LEU A 298 -5.90 1.54 -13.65
N PRO A 299 -4.98 0.70 -13.17
CA PRO A 299 -5.19 -0.75 -13.13
C PRO A 299 -6.30 -1.11 -12.13
N ASP A 300 -7.05 -2.16 -12.43
CA ASP A 300 -7.90 -2.82 -11.44
C ASP A 300 -6.99 -3.56 -10.44
N GLU A 301 -7.00 -3.14 -9.20
CA GLU A 301 -6.21 -3.75 -8.13
C GLU A 301 -6.74 -5.11 -7.67
N ASN A 302 -7.95 -5.50 -8.14
CA ASN A 302 -8.52 -6.84 -7.96
C ASN A 302 -8.13 -7.80 -9.09
N ASP A 303 -7.54 -7.28 -10.19
CA ASP A 303 -7.13 -8.10 -11.34
C ASP A 303 -6.01 -9.06 -10.92
N PRO A 304 -6.13 -10.36 -11.23
CA PRO A 304 -5.08 -11.35 -11.01
C PRO A 304 -3.71 -10.96 -11.56
N ALA A 305 -3.65 -10.27 -12.69
CA ALA A 305 -2.39 -9.80 -13.26
C ALA A 305 -1.75 -8.68 -12.41
N TYR A 306 -2.56 -7.77 -11.84
CA TYR A 306 -2.08 -6.78 -10.90
C TYR A 306 -1.55 -7.41 -9.61
N LEU A 307 -2.28 -8.39 -9.07
CA LEU A 307 -1.87 -9.10 -7.85
C LEU A 307 -0.56 -9.88 -8.04
N ALA A 308 -0.35 -10.45 -9.23
CA ALA A 308 0.88 -11.17 -9.58
C ALA A 308 2.06 -10.23 -9.90
N ALA A 309 1.82 -8.92 -10.05
CA ALA A 309 2.86 -7.96 -10.42
C ALA A 309 3.73 -7.54 -9.23
N GLU A 310 5.01 -7.32 -9.50
CA GLU A 310 5.95 -6.77 -8.53
C GLU A 310 6.00 -5.24 -8.64
N LEU A 311 5.07 -4.55 -7.96
CA LEU A 311 5.02 -3.08 -7.87
C LEU A 311 5.38 -2.60 -6.46
N PRO A 312 6.67 -2.37 -6.14
CA PRO A 312 7.12 -1.99 -4.79
C PRO A 312 6.51 -0.70 -4.23
N ALA A 313 5.85 0.10 -5.04
CA ALA A 313 5.13 1.28 -4.57
C ALA A 313 3.72 0.98 -4.05
N SER A 314 3.06 -0.11 -4.51
CA SER A 314 1.62 -0.29 -4.26
C SER A 314 1.10 -1.72 -4.34
N GLY A 315 1.84 -2.67 -4.94
CA GLY A 315 1.34 -4.01 -5.27
C GLY A 315 1.54 -5.06 -4.16
N GLY A 316 1.94 -4.68 -2.96
CA GLY A 316 2.09 -5.62 -1.85
C GLY A 316 0.75 -6.18 -1.39
N VAL A 317 0.72 -7.49 -1.14
CA VAL A 317 -0.41 -8.20 -0.54
C VAL A 317 0.05 -8.80 0.77
N ALA A 318 -0.68 -8.57 1.85
CA ALA A 318 -0.28 -9.05 3.17
C ALA A 318 -1.46 -9.21 4.12
N THR A 319 -1.30 -10.08 5.12
CA THR A 319 -2.16 -10.08 6.31
C THR A 319 -1.74 -8.97 7.27
N ALA A 320 -2.63 -8.54 8.17
CA ALA A 320 -2.30 -7.58 9.22
C ALA A 320 -1.22 -8.13 10.14
N GLU A 321 -1.28 -9.42 10.47
CA GLU A 321 -0.27 -10.08 11.30
C GLU A 321 1.12 -10.01 10.66
N ALA A 322 1.23 -10.34 9.37
CA ALA A 322 2.50 -10.32 8.66
C ALA A 322 3.16 -8.93 8.69
N LEU A 323 2.37 -7.88 8.49
CA LEU A 323 2.88 -6.50 8.53
C LEU A 323 3.27 -6.09 9.96
N ALA A 324 2.43 -6.33 10.97
CA ALA A 324 2.75 -5.97 12.36
C ALA A 324 4.02 -6.69 12.84
N ARG A 325 4.13 -7.98 12.51
CA ARG A 325 5.30 -8.81 12.81
C ARG A 325 6.55 -8.35 12.06
N PHE A 326 6.42 -7.96 10.78
CA PHE A 326 7.52 -7.36 10.02
C PHE A 326 8.03 -6.09 10.70
N TYR A 327 7.15 -5.16 11.07
CA TYR A 327 7.55 -3.93 11.73
C TYR A 327 8.13 -4.18 13.13
N ALA A 328 7.62 -5.14 13.89
CA ALA A 328 8.21 -5.56 15.14
C ALA A 328 9.62 -6.12 14.95
N ALA A 329 9.86 -6.92 13.89
CA ALA A 329 11.18 -7.46 13.54
C ALA A 329 12.20 -6.38 13.14
N LEU A 330 11.77 -5.21 12.65
CA LEU A 330 12.67 -4.10 12.35
C LEU A 330 13.32 -3.53 13.62
N ILE A 331 12.60 -3.54 14.76
CA ILE A 331 13.00 -2.84 15.99
C ILE A 331 13.52 -3.77 17.08
N GLY A 332 13.16 -5.04 17.08
CA GLY A 332 13.54 -5.98 18.13
C GLY A 332 13.54 -7.44 17.70
N PRO A 333 13.99 -8.34 18.57
CA PRO A 333 13.88 -9.77 18.33
C PRO A 333 12.42 -10.24 18.41
N LEU A 334 12.11 -11.29 17.67
CA LEU A 334 10.83 -12.00 17.73
C LEU A 334 11.09 -13.39 18.34
N PRO A 335 10.58 -13.70 19.54
CA PRO A 335 10.82 -14.98 20.22
C PRO A 335 10.41 -16.21 19.39
N SER A 336 9.37 -16.05 18.57
CA SER A 336 8.83 -17.12 17.70
C SER A 336 9.50 -17.27 16.34
N ALA A 337 10.50 -16.43 16.01
CA ALA A 337 11.17 -16.50 14.71
C ALA A 337 12.18 -17.65 14.64
N ARG A 338 12.06 -18.49 13.61
CA ARG A 338 12.95 -19.66 13.39
C ARG A 338 14.36 -19.30 12.89
N THR A 339 14.72 -18.03 12.82
CA THR A 339 16.01 -17.59 12.27
C THR A 339 17.10 -17.61 13.33
N ALA A 340 18.00 -18.57 13.21
CA ALA A 340 19.10 -18.82 14.14
C ALA A 340 20.18 -17.72 14.21
N ARG A 341 20.20 -16.73 13.34
CA ARG A 341 21.30 -15.75 13.24
C ARG A 341 21.10 -14.44 14.00
N SER A 342 19.86 -14.00 14.27
CA SER A 342 19.58 -12.69 14.89
C SER A 342 18.39 -12.68 15.83
N GLY A 343 17.89 -13.84 16.27
CA GLY A 343 16.66 -13.90 17.08
C GLY A 343 15.44 -13.30 16.38
N GLY A 344 15.41 -13.28 15.03
CA GLY A 344 14.32 -12.71 14.25
C GLY A 344 14.37 -11.20 14.06
N ARG A 345 15.41 -10.51 14.53
CA ARG A 345 15.61 -9.08 14.28
C ARG A 345 16.16 -8.81 12.87
N LEU A 346 15.55 -7.91 12.13
CA LEU A 346 15.99 -7.54 10.77
C LEU A 346 17.05 -6.43 10.78
N PHE A 347 16.79 -5.32 11.45
CA PHE A 347 17.71 -4.18 11.43
C PHE A 347 18.70 -4.22 12.60
N ALA A 348 19.98 -4.08 12.30
CA ALA A 348 20.98 -3.70 13.30
C ALA A 348 20.65 -2.30 13.85
N PRO A 349 21.13 -1.94 15.06
CA PRO A 349 20.85 -0.62 15.66
C PRO A 349 21.20 0.57 14.73
N ALA A 350 22.33 0.49 14.04
CA ALA A 350 22.75 1.53 13.08
C ALA A 350 21.77 1.66 11.90
N THR A 351 21.33 0.53 11.33
CA THR A 351 20.35 0.50 10.24
C THR A 351 19.01 1.06 10.69
N LEU A 352 18.55 0.69 11.89
CA LEU A 352 17.33 1.25 12.48
C LEU A 352 17.42 2.76 12.65
N THR A 353 18.55 3.27 13.14
CA THR A 353 18.78 4.71 13.26
C THR A 353 18.72 5.39 11.89
N MET A 354 19.41 4.88 10.88
CA MET A 354 19.36 5.41 9.51
C MET A 354 17.94 5.41 8.93
N ALA A 355 17.17 4.32 9.11
CA ALA A 355 15.82 4.19 8.56
C ALA A 355 14.89 5.30 9.04
N ARG A 356 15.03 5.77 10.28
CA ARG A 356 14.19 6.78 10.93
C ARG A 356 14.83 8.17 11.09
N THR A 357 16.05 8.35 10.63
CA THR A 357 16.66 9.68 10.55
C THR A 357 16.00 10.46 9.41
N GLU A 358 15.64 11.71 9.68
CA GLU A 358 15.01 12.58 8.70
C GLU A 358 15.94 12.87 7.51
N GLU A 359 15.50 12.49 6.31
CA GLU A 359 16.21 12.71 5.04
C GLU A 359 15.55 13.80 4.20
N SER A 360 14.23 13.94 4.33
CA SER A 360 13.48 15.02 3.69
C SER A 360 12.33 15.47 4.58
N ALA A 361 12.10 16.78 4.65
CA ALA A 361 11.02 17.37 5.40
C ALA A 361 10.58 18.71 4.77
N GLY A 362 9.34 19.10 5.03
CA GLY A 362 8.76 20.34 4.55
C GLY A 362 7.70 20.14 3.48
N PRO A 363 7.45 21.15 2.62
CA PRO A 363 6.46 21.08 1.56
C PRO A 363 6.77 19.99 0.55
N ASP A 364 5.88 19.01 0.43
CA ASP A 364 5.96 17.95 -0.58
C ASP A 364 5.39 18.48 -1.91
N GLN A 365 6.18 18.41 -2.97
CA GLN A 365 5.83 18.95 -4.29
C GLN A 365 4.67 18.19 -4.95
N VAL A 366 4.40 16.95 -4.51
CA VAL A 366 3.36 16.07 -5.06
C VAL A 366 2.14 16.04 -4.15
N LEU A 367 2.30 15.82 -2.84
CA LEU A 367 1.17 15.72 -1.90
C LEU A 367 0.62 17.08 -1.46
N VAL A 368 1.33 18.17 -1.73
CA VAL A 368 0.93 19.57 -1.41
C VAL A 368 0.66 19.77 0.09
N VAL A 369 1.32 18.98 0.92
CA VAL A 369 1.29 19.06 2.38
C VAL A 369 2.72 18.93 2.91
N GLY A 370 2.96 19.34 4.15
CA GLY A 370 4.24 19.08 4.79
C GLY A 370 4.38 17.61 5.13
N THR A 371 5.38 16.95 4.56
CA THR A 371 5.73 15.56 4.85
C THR A 371 7.10 15.45 5.48
N ARG A 372 7.38 14.30 6.10
CA ARG A 372 8.69 13.93 6.64
C ARG A 372 9.00 12.50 6.25
N PHE A 373 10.17 12.27 5.67
CA PHE A 373 10.63 10.94 5.30
C PHE A 373 12.02 10.66 5.87
N GLY A 374 12.20 9.44 6.34
CA GLY A 374 13.51 8.81 6.47
C GLY A 374 13.87 8.05 5.20
N LEU A 375 14.70 7.02 5.31
CA LEU A 375 15.09 6.19 4.17
C LEU A 375 13.96 5.20 3.82
N GLY A 376 12.98 5.68 3.04
CA GLY A 376 11.84 4.91 2.53
C GLY A 376 10.64 4.79 3.47
N TYR A 377 10.68 5.42 4.63
CA TYR A 377 9.60 5.46 5.60
C TYR A 377 9.06 6.87 5.78
N MET A 378 7.75 7.01 5.89
CA MET A 378 7.16 8.23 6.45
C MET A 378 7.41 8.25 7.95
N LEU A 379 7.83 9.41 8.44
CA LEU A 379 8.07 9.68 9.86
C LEU A 379 6.84 10.32 10.50
N HIS A 380 6.71 10.16 11.82
CA HIS A 380 5.65 10.82 12.57
C HIS A 380 5.61 12.33 12.29
N GLY A 381 4.42 12.84 12.01
CA GLY A 381 4.19 14.26 11.73
C GLY A 381 2.74 14.55 11.38
N PRO A 382 2.39 15.82 11.10
CA PRO A 382 1.01 16.20 10.81
C PRO A 382 0.37 15.48 9.62
N ALA A 383 1.15 15.16 8.57
CA ALA A 383 0.67 14.42 7.42
C ALA A 383 0.54 12.92 7.70
N CYS A 384 1.35 12.37 8.59
CA CYS A 384 1.32 10.96 8.97
C CYS A 384 1.41 10.84 10.50
N PRO A 385 0.30 11.06 11.24
CA PRO A 385 0.31 10.91 12.69
C PRO A 385 0.43 9.43 13.06
N LEU A 386 1.57 9.06 13.65
CA LEU A 386 1.87 7.73 14.17
C LEU A 386 1.83 7.77 15.71
N LEU A 387 2.32 6.74 16.38
CA LEU A 387 2.21 6.62 17.84
C LEU A 387 3.02 7.69 18.58
N GLY A 388 4.29 7.88 18.23
CA GLY A 388 5.20 8.84 18.87
C GLY A 388 6.20 9.45 17.89
N PRO A 389 7.02 10.42 18.33
CA PRO A 389 7.98 11.12 17.48
C PRO A 389 9.02 10.21 16.81
N GLY A 390 9.37 9.10 17.44
CA GLY A 390 10.32 8.12 16.90
C GLY A 390 9.69 7.05 16.03
N SER A 391 8.35 7.06 15.85
CA SER A 391 7.65 6.12 14.99
C SER A 391 8.00 6.35 13.52
N PHE A 392 8.08 5.24 12.76
CA PHE A 392 8.31 5.24 11.33
C PHE A 392 7.54 4.11 10.66
N GLY A 393 7.00 4.36 9.47
CA GLY A 393 6.18 3.37 8.76
C GLY A 393 5.65 3.92 7.46
N HIS A 394 4.51 3.40 6.99
CA HIS A 394 3.89 3.95 5.78
C HIS A 394 2.37 3.76 5.80
N PRO A 395 1.58 4.80 5.48
CA PRO A 395 0.15 4.67 5.22
C PRO A 395 -0.10 4.17 3.80
N GLY A 396 -1.20 3.43 3.61
CA GLY A 396 -1.75 3.08 2.31
C GLY A 396 -2.88 4.03 1.93
N ARG A 397 -2.90 4.51 0.69
CA ARG A 397 -4.05 5.24 0.16
C ARG A 397 -5.30 4.37 0.33
N GLY A 398 -6.32 4.90 0.97
CA GLY A 398 -7.56 4.17 1.23
C GLY A 398 -7.78 3.72 2.67
N GLY A 399 -6.72 3.70 3.52
CA GLY A 399 -6.91 3.51 4.96
C GLY A 399 -5.90 2.63 5.67
N SER A 400 -5.30 1.65 5.01
CA SER A 400 -4.30 0.78 5.65
C SER A 400 -3.13 1.57 6.20
N LEU A 401 -2.56 1.11 7.32
CA LEU A 401 -1.43 1.74 7.99
C LEU A 401 -0.58 0.66 8.68
N ALA A 402 0.75 0.71 8.47
CA ALA A 402 1.65 -0.12 9.27
C ALA A 402 2.90 0.68 9.66
N PHE A 403 3.38 0.49 10.88
CA PHE A 403 4.52 1.22 11.42
C PHE A 403 5.17 0.48 12.60
N ALA A 404 6.39 0.90 12.93
CA ALA A 404 7.06 0.57 14.18
C ALA A 404 7.24 1.82 15.05
N ASP A 405 7.22 1.62 16.36
CA ASP A 405 7.64 2.58 17.38
C ASP A 405 8.70 1.92 18.27
N PRO A 406 9.99 2.30 18.12
CA PRO A 406 11.07 1.70 18.90
C PRO A 406 11.02 2.04 20.37
N GLU A 407 10.52 3.23 20.73
CA GLU A 407 10.43 3.72 22.11
C GLU A 407 9.39 2.94 22.90
N ALA A 408 8.20 2.74 22.29
CA ALA A 408 7.13 1.90 22.85
C ALA A 408 7.33 0.40 22.57
N ARG A 409 8.34 0.03 21.76
CA ARG A 409 8.63 -1.36 21.32
C ARG A 409 7.44 -2.01 20.59
N ILE A 410 6.77 -1.24 19.72
CA ILE A 410 5.55 -1.65 19.04
C ILE A 410 5.78 -1.85 17.53
N GLY A 411 5.24 -2.97 17.02
CA GLY A 411 4.92 -3.16 15.61
C GLY A 411 3.39 -3.17 15.43
N PHE A 412 2.87 -2.30 14.58
CA PHE A 412 1.44 -2.08 14.37
C PHE A 412 1.09 -2.27 12.90
N ALA A 413 -0.05 -2.93 12.63
CA ALA A 413 -0.65 -2.93 11.31
C ALA A 413 -2.18 -2.91 11.40
N TYR A 414 -2.78 -2.13 10.53
CA TYR A 414 -4.20 -2.11 10.23
C TYR A 414 -4.37 -2.22 8.72
N VAL A 415 -5.14 -3.20 8.27
CA VAL A 415 -5.47 -3.44 6.86
C VAL A 415 -6.98 -3.45 6.65
N THR A 416 -7.45 -2.98 5.50
CA THR A 416 -8.86 -2.86 5.15
C THR A 416 -9.06 -3.02 3.65
N ASN A 417 -10.20 -3.58 3.24
CA ASN A 417 -10.64 -3.60 1.84
C ASN A 417 -11.60 -2.47 1.49
N GLY A 418 -12.13 -1.76 2.48
CA GLY A 418 -12.99 -0.59 2.30
C GLY A 418 -12.18 0.67 2.03
N MET A 419 -11.97 1.03 0.75
CA MET A 419 -11.09 2.14 0.38
C MET A 419 -11.81 3.49 0.45
N ARG A 420 -11.24 4.43 1.20
CA ARG A 420 -11.69 5.82 1.30
C ARG A 420 -10.80 6.75 0.47
N ARG A 421 -11.35 7.89 0.08
CA ARG A 421 -10.56 8.95 -0.58
C ARG A 421 -9.63 9.59 0.45
N GLY A 422 -8.33 9.41 0.29
CA GLY A 422 -7.30 9.97 1.18
C GLY A 422 -5.99 9.21 1.06
N VAL A 423 -4.86 9.92 1.19
CA VAL A 423 -3.52 9.30 1.11
C VAL A 423 -2.96 9.08 2.50
N THR A 424 -3.30 9.93 3.46
CA THR A 424 -2.73 9.94 4.82
C THR A 424 -3.82 10.20 5.86
N ALA A 425 -3.54 9.84 7.11
CA ALA A 425 -4.38 10.15 8.28
C ALA A 425 -5.84 9.67 8.19
N ASP A 426 -6.08 8.46 7.68
CA ASP A 426 -7.41 7.86 7.66
C ASP A 426 -8.00 7.81 9.08
N PRO A 427 -9.24 8.30 9.31
CA PRO A 427 -9.83 8.40 10.64
C PRO A 427 -9.97 7.05 11.36
N ARG A 428 -10.13 5.93 10.61
CA ARG A 428 -10.18 4.57 11.17
C ARG A 428 -8.84 4.17 11.76
N ALA A 429 -7.77 4.30 10.98
CA ALA A 429 -6.41 4.05 11.45
C ALA A 429 -6.05 4.97 12.63
N GLN A 430 -6.43 6.26 12.55
CA GLN A 430 -6.16 7.22 13.60
C GLN A 430 -6.94 6.94 14.89
N ALA A 431 -8.13 6.37 14.82
CA ALA A 431 -8.88 5.91 16.01
C ALA A 431 -8.13 4.79 16.72
N LEU A 432 -7.59 3.82 15.97
CA LEU A 432 -6.80 2.72 16.50
C LEU A 432 -5.46 3.19 17.11
N VAL A 433 -4.74 4.10 16.45
CA VAL A 433 -3.50 4.68 17.00
C VAL A 433 -3.75 5.41 18.32
N ARG A 434 -4.86 6.16 18.42
CA ARG A 434 -5.26 6.81 19.67
C ARG A 434 -5.58 5.79 20.78
N ALA A 435 -6.30 4.72 20.44
CA ALA A 435 -6.63 3.66 21.37
C ALA A 435 -5.38 2.95 21.90
N VAL A 436 -4.41 2.64 21.04
CA VAL A 436 -3.09 2.11 21.46
C VAL A 436 -2.41 3.06 22.43
N ARG A 437 -2.38 4.36 22.13
CA ARG A 437 -1.78 5.37 23.02
C ARG A 437 -2.46 5.40 24.39
N THR A 438 -3.79 5.31 24.43
CA THR A 438 -4.56 5.23 25.70
C THR A 438 -4.19 3.97 26.49
N SER A 439 -4.12 2.81 25.82
CA SER A 439 -3.75 1.54 26.45
C SER A 439 -2.34 1.57 27.05
N LEU A 440 -1.37 2.21 26.39
CA LEU A 440 -0.02 2.36 26.89
C LEU A 440 0.04 3.28 28.11
N ALA A 441 -0.61 4.44 28.05
CA ALA A 441 -0.62 5.40 29.16
C ALA A 441 -1.26 4.82 30.45
N ALA A 442 -2.30 4.00 30.33
CA ALA A 442 -2.95 3.35 31.46
C ALA A 442 -2.06 2.26 32.15
N ARG A 443 -1.05 1.77 31.47
CA ARG A 443 -0.11 0.75 32.02
C ARG A 443 1.14 1.37 32.66
N GLU A 444 1.41 2.64 32.40
CA GLU A 444 2.51 3.41 32.99
C GLU A 444 2.06 4.17 34.26
N ALA A 445 0.74 4.29 34.48
CA ALA A 445 0.12 4.89 35.66
C ALA A 445 -0.13 3.86 36.76
#